data_da5d32d9a8e131dfd5fe9e5acab57add
#
_entry.id   da5d32d9a8e131dfd5fe9e5acab57add
#
_cell.length_a   1.000
_cell.length_b   1.000
_cell.length_c   1.000
_cell.angle_alpha   90.00
_cell.angle_beta   90.00
_cell.angle_gamma   90.00
#
_symmetry.space_group_name_H-M   'P 1'
#
loop_
_entity.id
_entity.type
_entity.pdbx_description
1 polymer ?
#
loop_
_entity_poly.entity_id
_entity_poly.type
_entity_poly.pdbx_seq_one_letter_code
_entity_poly.pdbx_strand_id
1 'polypeptide(L)'
;MGTIKADTLTGLSSSAEVTIVSNKFTGTASGNITLPGEGGTTTTNLQQGLCKSWAHTTQASSYVLDDSLNVSGITDVAAGRTTFTIGNDMANATYSIGGCCTQESVVIASVAAGSFLGRSIANDGTITDSSDFCMLVQGDLA
;
A
#
# COMPACT_ATOMS: atom_id res chain seq x y z
N MET A 1 -24.35 -20.61 18.01
CA MET A 1 -23.43 -19.48 17.79
C MET A 1 -24.15 -18.22 18.26
N GLY A 2 -23.63 -17.54 19.26
CA GLY A 2 -24.26 -16.35 19.84
C GLY A 2 -23.88 -15.09 19.06
N THR A 3 -24.84 -14.22 18.81
CA THR A 3 -24.61 -12.90 18.23
C THR A 3 -24.86 -11.86 19.30
N ILE A 4 -23.90 -11.00 19.59
CA ILE A 4 -24.11 -9.81 20.41
C ILE A 4 -24.49 -8.67 19.46
N LYS A 5 -25.71 -8.15 19.61
CA LYS A 5 -26.15 -6.93 18.95
C LYS A 5 -26.11 -5.80 19.98
N ALA A 6 -25.22 -4.86 19.82
CA ALA A 6 -25.12 -3.69 20.67
C ALA A 6 -24.84 -2.46 19.80
N ASP A 7 -25.50 -1.35 20.09
CA ASP A 7 -25.28 -0.07 19.42
C ASP A 7 -23.94 0.55 19.83
N THR A 8 -23.50 0.21 21.04
CA THR A 8 -22.21 0.66 21.59
C THR A 8 -21.64 -0.41 22.50
N LEU A 9 -20.37 -0.73 22.33
CA LEU A 9 -19.61 -1.56 23.26
C LEU A 9 -18.63 -0.63 24.01
N THR A 10 -18.91 -0.36 25.27
CA THR A 10 -18.10 0.53 26.11
C THR A 10 -17.44 -0.27 27.22
N GLY A 11 -16.18 -0.02 27.48
CA GLY A 11 -15.50 -0.55 28.67
C GLY A 11 -16.07 0.02 29.96
N LEU A 12 -16.18 -0.79 31.01
CA LEU A 12 -16.82 -0.45 32.29
C LEU A 12 -16.00 0.49 33.16
N SER A 13 -14.77 0.82 32.81
CA SER A 13 -13.91 1.78 33.52
C SER A 13 -12.94 2.45 32.59
N SER A 14 -12.32 3.55 32.99
CA SER A 14 -11.34 4.30 32.20
C SER A 14 -10.09 3.52 31.82
N SER A 15 -9.88 2.34 32.37
CA SER A 15 -8.79 1.41 32.08
C SER A 15 -9.29 0.06 31.57
N ALA A 16 -10.58 -0.09 31.24
CA ALA A 16 -11.11 -1.34 30.73
C ALA A 16 -10.74 -1.53 29.26
N GLU A 17 -10.08 -2.64 29.00
CA GLU A 17 -9.77 -3.11 27.66
C GLU A 17 -10.93 -3.96 27.12
N VAL A 18 -11.33 -3.71 25.89
CA VAL A 18 -12.21 -4.60 25.14
C VAL A 18 -11.34 -5.47 24.23
N THR A 19 -11.10 -6.70 24.66
CA THR A 19 -10.36 -7.66 23.84
C THR A 19 -11.30 -8.32 22.84
N ILE A 20 -11.05 -8.16 21.55
CA ILE A 20 -11.77 -8.85 20.48
C ILE A 20 -10.92 -10.04 20.04
N VAL A 21 -11.27 -11.24 20.50
CA VAL A 21 -10.64 -12.48 20.05
C VAL A 21 -11.32 -12.94 18.78
N SER A 22 -10.83 -12.51 17.64
CA SER A 22 -11.35 -12.90 16.33
C SER A 22 -10.20 -12.94 15.31
N ASN A 23 -10.25 -13.92 14.43
CA ASN A 23 -9.36 -13.98 13.27
C ASN A 23 -9.86 -13.10 12.11
N LYS A 24 -10.98 -12.42 12.28
CA LYS A 24 -11.54 -11.50 11.30
C LYS A 24 -12.20 -10.32 12.00
N PHE A 25 -11.67 -9.12 11.78
CA PHE A 25 -12.29 -7.86 12.13
C PHE A 25 -12.85 -7.22 10.86
N THR A 26 -14.17 -7.07 10.78
CA THR A 26 -14.83 -6.48 9.61
C THR A 26 -15.56 -5.22 10.05
N GLY A 27 -15.13 -4.06 9.56
CA GLY A 27 -15.92 -2.83 9.62
C GLY A 27 -17.06 -2.87 8.60
N THR A 28 -18.20 -2.28 8.92
CA THR A 28 -19.31 -2.15 7.97
C THR A 28 -19.06 -1.05 6.96
N ALA A 29 -19.73 -1.10 5.83
CA ALA A 29 -19.49 -0.35 4.59
C ALA A 29 -19.44 1.19 4.68
N SER A 30 -19.80 1.80 5.78
CA SER A 30 -19.64 3.24 6.02
C SER A 30 -18.73 3.54 7.22
N GLY A 31 -18.16 2.50 7.82
CA GLY A 31 -17.42 2.60 9.06
C GLY A 31 -15.94 2.87 8.81
N ASN A 32 -15.53 4.09 8.94
CA ASN A 32 -14.14 4.41 9.16
C ASN A 32 -13.70 3.83 10.50
N ILE A 33 -12.76 2.90 10.49
CA ILE A 33 -12.04 2.56 11.72
C ILE A 33 -11.06 3.70 11.96
N THR A 34 -11.33 4.49 12.99
CA THR A 34 -10.45 5.59 13.38
C THR A 34 -9.63 5.20 14.60
N LEU A 35 -8.39 5.59 14.60
CA LEU A 35 -7.49 5.47 15.76
C LEU A 35 -7.21 6.86 16.33
N PRO A 36 -7.15 7.01 17.67
CA PRO A 36 -6.65 8.26 18.26
C PRO A 36 -5.22 8.52 17.79
N GLY A 37 -4.92 9.75 17.43
CA GLY A 37 -3.54 10.20 17.20
C GLY A 37 -2.76 10.27 18.50
N GLU A 38 -1.44 10.44 18.43
CA GLU A 38 -0.51 10.54 19.58
C GLU A 38 -0.89 11.73 20.44
N GLY A 39 -1.68 12.35 20.69
CA GLY A 39 -2.13 13.41 21.60
C GLY A 39 -3.56 13.21 22.04
N GLY A 40 -4.22 12.17 21.55
CA GLY A 40 -5.57 11.77 21.96
C GLY A 40 -6.70 12.71 21.54
N THR A 41 -6.41 13.83 20.88
CA THR A 41 -7.40 14.86 20.51
C THR A 41 -7.84 14.77 19.05
N THR A 42 -7.04 14.17 18.20
CA THR A 42 -7.33 13.96 16.77
C THR A 42 -7.43 12.48 16.47
N THR A 43 -8.18 12.12 15.46
CA THR A 43 -8.30 10.72 15.00
C THR A 43 -7.75 10.58 13.59
N THR A 44 -7.17 9.43 13.32
CA THR A 44 -6.73 9.05 11.98
C THR A 44 -7.53 7.85 11.48
N ASN A 45 -7.83 7.82 10.21
CA ASN A 45 -8.47 6.67 9.58
C ASN A 45 -7.43 5.55 9.40
N LEU A 46 -7.72 4.36 9.94
CA LEU A 46 -6.82 3.22 9.82
C LEU A 46 -6.57 2.85 8.34
N GLN A 47 -7.58 2.90 7.50
CA GLN A 47 -7.44 2.60 6.09
C GLN A 47 -6.47 3.56 5.38
N GLN A 48 -6.51 4.84 5.70
CA GLN A 48 -5.60 5.83 5.11
C GLN A 48 -4.13 5.57 5.48
N GLY A 49 -3.90 5.07 6.69
CA GLY A 49 -2.55 4.76 7.18
C GLY A 49 -1.96 3.44 6.66
N LEU A 50 -2.78 2.56 6.09
CA LEU A 50 -2.31 1.25 5.63
C LEU A 50 -1.77 1.32 4.19
N CYS A 51 -0.70 0.56 3.96
CA CYS A 51 -0.22 0.28 2.61
C CYS A 51 -1.30 -0.46 1.80
N LYS A 52 -1.57 -0.03 0.57
CA LYS A 52 -2.57 -0.60 -0.33
C LYS A 52 -1.98 -1.58 -1.34
N SER A 53 -0.73 -1.36 -1.68
CA SER A 53 0.02 -2.20 -2.61
C SER A 53 1.50 -2.05 -2.33
N TRP A 54 2.25 -3.11 -2.50
CA TRP A 54 3.72 -3.06 -2.50
C TRP A 54 4.26 -4.16 -3.39
N ALA A 55 5.46 -3.96 -3.90
CA ALA A 55 6.19 -4.93 -4.69
C ALA A 55 7.69 -4.86 -4.40
N HIS A 56 8.32 -6.03 -4.40
CA HIS A 56 9.75 -6.21 -4.53
C HIS A 56 10.01 -6.88 -5.87
N THR A 57 10.84 -6.29 -6.71
CA THR A 57 11.10 -6.79 -8.06
C THR A 57 12.58 -6.73 -8.38
N THR A 58 13.02 -7.67 -9.22
CA THR A 58 14.31 -7.65 -9.88
C THR A 58 14.14 -7.25 -11.34
N GLN A 59 14.86 -6.22 -11.79
CA GLN A 59 14.89 -5.80 -13.20
C GLN A 59 16.11 -6.39 -13.94
N ALA A 60 17.22 -6.61 -13.23
CA ALA A 60 18.46 -7.12 -13.83
C ALA A 60 18.32 -8.57 -14.29
N SER A 61 18.71 -8.85 -15.53
CA SER A 61 18.76 -10.17 -16.18
C SER A 61 17.40 -10.79 -16.55
N SER A 62 16.38 -10.62 -15.74
CA SER A 62 14.99 -11.01 -16.02
C SER A 62 14.08 -10.22 -15.10
N TYR A 63 13.03 -9.64 -15.66
CA TYR A 63 12.03 -8.94 -14.85
C TYR A 63 11.24 -9.94 -14.02
N VAL A 64 11.44 -9.95 -12.71
CA VAL A 64 10.78 -10.86 -11.78
C VAL A 64 10.05 -10.06 -10.72
N LEU A 65 8.81 -10.41 -10.46
CA LEU A 65 8.07 -9.99 -9.28
C LEU A 65 8.38 -10.99 -8.17
N ASP A 66 9.30 -10.62 -7.28
CA ASP A 66 9.81 -11.52 -6.25
C ASP A 66 8.78 -11.74 -5.14
N ASP A 67 8.15 -10.66 -4.68
CA ASP A 67 7.08 -10.68 -3.69
C ASP A 67 6.21 -9.42 -3.79
N SER A 68 4.95 -9.52 -3.38
CA SER A 68 4.02 -8.38 -3.50
C SER A 68 2.74 -8.52 -2.69
N LEU A 69 2.11 -7.40 -2.45
CA LEU A 69 0.73 -7.27 -1.98
C LEU A 69 -0.06 -6.44 -2.99
N ASN A 70 -1.20 -6.96 -3.45
CA ASN A 70 -2.10 -6.26 -4.37
C ASN A 70 -1.42 -5.78 -5.68
N VAL A 71 -0.47 -6.56 -6.17
CA VAL A 71 0.13 -6.41 -7.50
C VAL A 71 -0.17 -7.68 -8.27
N SER A 72 -0.86 -7.57 -9.38
CA SER A 72 -1.24 -8.71 -10.24
C SER A 72 -0.19 -9.05 -11.29
N GLY A 73 0.76 -8.17 -11.52
CA GLY A 73 1.87 -8.41 -12.44
C GLY A 73 2.72 -7.17 -12.71
N ILE A 74 3.84 -7.41 -13.36
CA ILE A 74 4.75 -6.38 -13.83
C ILE A 74 4.99 -6.53 -15.32
N THR A 75 5.32 -5.44 -15.98
CA THR A 75 5.69 -5.42 -17.41
C THR A 75 6.99 -4.67 -17.58
N ASP A 76 7.97 -5.33 -18.21
CA ASP A 76 9.17 -4.69 -18.70
C ASP A 76 8.80 -3.77 -19.88
N VAL A 77 9.06 -2.48 -19.72
CA VAL A 77 8.81 -1.49 -20.78
C VAL A 77 10.10 -1.15 -21.54
N ALA A 78 11.19 -1.05 -20.82
CA ALA A 78 12.54 -0.80 -21.32
C ALA A 78 13.51 -0.85 -20.13
N ALA A 79 14.81 -0.83 -20.39
CA ALA A 79 15.82 -0.80 -19.33
C ALA A 79 15.45 0.19 -18.22
N GLY A 80 15.44 -0.27 -16.98
CA GLY A 80 15.09 0.49 -15.79
C GLY A 80 13.65 0.99 -15.72
N ARG A 81 12.73 0.46 -16.51
CA ARG A 81 11.33 0.93 -16.59
C ARG A 81 10.37 -0.23 -16.42
N THR A 82 9.65 -0.26 -15.31
CA THR A 82 8.68 -1.30 -14.99
C THR A 82 7.30 -0.70 -14.79
N THR A 83 6.30 -1.22 -15.50
CA THR A 83 4.90 -0.98 -15.17
C THR A 83 4.44 -2.01 -14.15
N PHE A 84 3.86 -1.54 -13.06
CA PHE A 84 3.20 -2.35 -12.03
C PHE A 84 1.70 -2.32 -12.28
N THR A 85 1.07 -3.47 -12.36
CA THR A 85 -0.40 -3.60 -12.46
C THR A 85 -0.97 -3.90 -11.08
N ILE A 86 -1.84 -3.04 -10.58
CA ILE A 86 -2.51 -3.20 -9.29
C ILE A 86 -3.61 -4.24 -9.42
N GLY A 87 -3.75 -5.13 -8.46
CA GLY A 87 -4.73 -6.21 -8.50
C GLY A 87 -6.16 -5.75 -8.19
N ASN A 88 -6.32 -4.97 -7.13
CA ASN A 88 -7.55 -4.24 -6.82
C ASN A 88 -7.25 -2.76 -7.00
N ASP A 89 -7.88 -2.14 -7.97
CA ASP A 89 -7.60 -0.78 -8.39
C ASP A 89 -7.69 0.24 -7.25
N MET A 90 -6.94 1.32 -7.38
CA MET A 90 -7.11 2.49 -6.55
C MET A 90 -8.35 3.26 -7.02
N ALA A 91 -8.99 4.00 -6.13
CA ALA A 91 -10.19 4.79 -6.44
C ALA A 91 -9.98 5.81 -7.56
N ASN A 92 -8.76 6.27 -7.73
CA ASN A 92 -8.36 7.22 -8.77
C ASN A 92 -6.83 7.21 -8.95
N ALA A 93 -6.29 8.10 -9.77
CA ALA A 93 -4.84 8.22 -10.03
C ALA A 93 -4.11 9.20 -9.09
N THR A 94 -4.73 9.63 -7.98
CA THR A 94 -4.16 10.61 -7.04
C THR A 94 -3.71 9.96 -5.73
N TYR A 95 -2.95 8.89 -5.81
CA TYR A 95 -2.38 8.19 -4.67
C TYR A 95 -0.87 8.44 -4.56
N SER A 96 -0.32 8.17 -3.38
CA SER A 96 1.11 8.34 -3.11
C SER A 96 1.89 7.06 -3.42
N ILE A 97 3.04 7.22 -4.06
CA ILE A 97 3.95 6.12 -4.36
C ILE A 97 5.33 6.48 -3.83
N GLY A 98 5.88 5.62 -2.97
CA GLY A 98 7.26 5.65 -2.57
C GLY A 98 8.02 4.46 -3.18
N GLY A 99 9.33 4.57 -3.30
CA GLY A 99 10.13 3.46 -3.78
C GLY A 99 11.61 3.61 -3.45
N CYS A 100 12.32 2.49 -3.56
CA CYS A 100 13.78 2.44 -3.49
C CYS A 100 14.32 1.42 -4.48
N CYS A 101 15.57 1.58 -4.85
CA CYS A 101 16.28 0.66 -5.74
C CYS A 101 17.76 0.59 -5.35
N THR A 102 18.49 -0.41 -5.86
CA THR A 102 19.95 -0.50 -5.70
C THR A 102 20.70 0.52 -6.56
N GLN A 103 20.01 1.13 -7.53
CA GLN A 103 20.48 2.34 -8.18
C GLN A 103 20.23 3.54 -7.25
N GLU A 104 20.38 4.77 -7.66
CA GLU A 104 20.32 5.89 -6.73
C GLU A 104 18.94 6.43 -6.44
N SER A 105 18.07 6.44 -7.45
CA SER A 105 16.76 7.02 -7.28
C SER A 105 15.66 6.30 -8.04
N VAL A 106 14.46 6.44 -7.51
CA VAL A 106 13.22 5.98 -8.15
C VAL A 106 12.41 7.19 -8.59
N VAL A 107 11.94 7.17 -9.81
CA VAL A 107 11.03 8.20 -10.36
C VAL A 107 9.75 7.55 -10.86
N ILE A 108 8.62 8.10 -10.46
CA ILE A 108 7.31 7.70 -10.99
C ILE A 108 7.01 8.51 -12.24
N ALA A 109 6.76 7.82 -13.34
CA ALA A 109 6.61 8.44 -14.65
C ALA A 109 5.16 8.58 -15.12
N SER A 110 4.29 7.65 -14.74
CA SER A 110 2.85 7.72 -15.01
C SER A 110 2.08 6.99 -13.92
N VAL A 111 0.85 7.44 -13.66
CA VAL A 111 -0.03 6.87 -12.64
C VAL A 111 -1.45 6.80 -13.23
N ALA A 112 -2.08 5.63 -13.08
CA ALA A 112 -3.48 5.37 -13.38
C ALA A 112 -4.10 4.59 -12.21
N ALA A 113 -5.41 4.50 -12.11
CA ALA A 113 -6.05 3.79 -10.99
C ALA A 113 -5.56 2.33 -10.84
N GLY A 114 -5.41 1.61 -11.95
CA GLY A 114 -4.99 0.20 -11.96
C GLY A 114 -3.49 -0.04 -12.23
N SER A 115 -2.67 0.99 -12.38
CA SER A 115 -1.25 0.80 -12.72
C SER A 115 -0.41 2.04 -12.51
N PHE A 116 0.90 1.86 -12.40
CA PHE A 116 1.88 2.96 -12.45
C PHE A 116 3.19 2.49 -13.08
N LEU A 117 3.94 3.44 -13.64
CA LEU A 117 5.27 3.22 -14.20
C LEU A 117 6.32 3.76 -13.25
N GLY A 118 7.20 2.90 -12.75
CA GLY A 118 8.40 3.24 -12.01
C GLY A 118 9.65 3.20 -12.90
N ARG A 119 10.62 4.05 -12.58
CA ARG A 119 11.93 4.09 -13.23
C ARG A 119 13.02 4.04 -12.18
N SER A 120 14.04 3.24 -12.39
CA SER A 120 15.28 3.26 -11.64
C SER A 120 16.33 4.09 -12.38
N ILE A 121 17.02 4.97 -11.67
CA ILE A 121 17.95 5.93 -12.23
C ILE A 121 19.28 5.82 -11.49
N ALA A 122 20.37 5.68 -12.23
CA ALA A 122 21.73 5.67 -11.72
C ALA A 122 22.25 7.10 -11.42
N ASN A 123 23.38 7.18 -10.73
CA ASN A 123 24.10 8.42 -10.33
C ASN A 123 24.32 9.43 -11.45
N ASP A 124 24.53 8.93 -12.64
CA ASP A 124 24.80 9.77 -13.81
C ASP A 124 23.52 10.24 -14.53
N GLY A 125 22.34 9.93 -13.95
CA GLY A 125 21.04 10.23 -14.53
C GLY A 125 20.54 9.23 -15.57
N THR A 126 21.29 8.15 -15.84
CA THR A 126 20.89 7.11 -16.81
C THR A 126 19.78 6.25 -16.21
N ILE A 127 18.76 5.94 -17.01
CA ILE A 127 17.74 4.97 -16.62
C ILE A 127 18.32 3.59 -16.91
N THR A 128 18.44 2.77 -15.86
CA THR A 128 19.09 1.45 -15.93
C THR A 128 18.41 0.46 -15.01
N ASP A 129 18.55 -0.82 -15.32
CA ASP A 129 17.99 -1.92 -14.53
C ASP A 129 18.61 -1.96 -13.13
N SER A 130 17.77 -2.27 -12.15
CA SER A 130 18.15 -2.43 -10.75
C SER A 130 18.02 -3.89 -10.34
N SER A 131 18.94 -4.38 -9.51
CA SER A 131 18.83 -5.72 -8.92
C SER A 131 17.71 -5.80 -7.88
N ASP A 132 17.44 -4.69 -7.21
CA ASP A 132 16.31 -4.57 -6.28
C ASP A 132 15.54 -3.29 -6.61
N PHE A 133 14.26 -3.43 -6.86
CA PHE A 133 13.36 -2.32 -7.15
C PHE A 133 12.07 -2.50 -6.35
N CYS A 134 11.94 -1.72 -5.30
CA CYS A 134 10.84 -1.81 -4.34
C CYS A 134 9.89 -0.63 -4.48
N MET A 135 8.59 -0.91 -4.42
CA MET A 135 7.53 0.09 -4.51
C MET A 135 6.50 -0.08 -3.40
N LEU A 136 5.99 1.04 -2.91
CA LEU A 136 4.98 1.13 -1.85
C LEU A 136 3.90 2.13 -2.28
N VAL A 137 2.63 1.76 -2.14
CA VAL A 137 1.48 2.57 -2.54
C VAL A 137 0.56 2.83 -1.36
N GLN A 138 0.17 4.09 -1.18
CA GLN A 138 -0.79 4.54 -0.16
C GLN A 138 -1.87 5.40 -0.83
N GLY A 139 -3.12 5.23 -0.42
CA GLY A 139 -4.27 5.95 -0.96
C GLY A 139 -5.57 5.20 -0.69
N ASP A 140 -6.61 5.48 -1.46
CA ASP A 140 -7.90 4.81 -1.36
C ASP A 140 -8.03 3.73 -2.42
N LEU A 141 -8.50 2.54 -2.03
CA LEU A 141 -8.94 1.50 -2.97
C LEU A 141 -10.31 1.86 -3.56
N ALA A 142 -10.58 1.38 -4.79
CA ALA A 142 -11.88 1.54 -5.46
C ALA A 142 -13.03 0.84 -4.74
#